data_29c48d5df32f9aef1ace997a5ff3e9d6
#
_entry.id   29c48d5df32f9aef1ace997a5ff3e9d6
#
_cell.length_a   1.000
_cell.length_b   1.000
_cell.length_c   1.000
_cell.angle_alpha   90.00
_cell.angle_beta   90.00
_cell.angle_gamma   90.00
#
_symmetry.space_group_name_H-M   'P 1'
#
loop_
_entity.id
_entity.type
_entity.pdbx_description
1 polymer ?
#
loop_
_entity_poly.entity_id
_entity_poly.type
_entity_poly.pdbx_seq_one_letter_code
_entity_poly.pdbx_strand_id
1 'polypeptide(L)'
;MSQLIGVDVGGTALKLGRFSSDGELLAELTSPTPQPAMPGGVVTAIVDAVAALDPEGLARRVGIGLPGPMDAEARVARVCINLPGWQQVPLAEWLEPQLQRRVTLANDGNCALVGEAWKGAASGFDDVGLLTLGTGVGGCVMLSGALFTGHHGAAAEPGLITLFPEGPACNSGNRGSL
;
A
#
# COMPACT_ATOMS: atom_id res chain seq x y z
N MET A 1 17.93 -9.78 15.71
CA MET A 1 17.26 -10.09 14.43
C MET A 1 16.78 -8.77 13.81
N SER A 2 16.81 -8.64 12.50
CA SER A 2 16.34 -7.40 11.84
C SER A 2 14.83 -7.31 11.96
N GLN A 3 14.30 -6.14 12.34
CA GLN A 3 12.87 -5.88 12.38
C GLN A 3 12.47 -4.96 11.22
N LEU A 4 11.20 -4.98 10.87
CA LEU A 4 10.59 -4.24 9.77
C LEU A 4 9.34 -3.53 10.27
N ILE A 5 9.01 -2.39 9.68
CA ILE A 5 7.73 -1.72 9.90
C ILE A 5 6.93 -1.73 8.59
N GLY A 6 5.67 -2.11 8.67
CA GLY A 6 4.67 -1.92 7.64
C GLY A 6 3.74 -0.77 8.03
N VAL A 7 3.43 0.10 7.08
CA VAL A 7 2.47 1.20 7.24
C VAL A 7 1.43 1.09 6.14
N ASP A 8 0.16 1.01 6.51
CA ASP A 8 -0.98 1.13 5.61
C ASP A 8 -1.57 2.53 5.73
N VAL A 9 -1.54 3.29 4.64
CA VAL A 9 -2.03 4.67 4.58
C VAL A 9 -3.44 4.68 4.02
N GLY A 10 -4.41 4.60 4.91
CA GLY A 10 -5.82 4.76 4.56
C GLY A 10 -6.28 6.23 4.62
N GLY A 11 -7.41 6.52 3.97
CA GLY A 11 -8.01 7.87 4.00
C GLY A 11 -8.48 8.34 5.38
N THR A 12 -8.69 7.42 6.33
CA THR A 12 -9.21 7.71 7.67
C THR A 12 -8.22 7.37 8.78
N ALA A 13 -7.41 6.32 8.58
CA ALA A 13 -6.45 5.85 9.58
C ALA A 13 -5.17 5.37 8.92
N LEU A 14 -4.06 5.59 9.62
CA LEU A 14 -2.78 4.95 9.41
C LEU A 14 -2.73 3.72 10.30
N LYS A 15 -2.44 2.56 9.73
CA LYS A 15 -2.24 1.32 10.49
C LYS A 15 -0.78 0.90 10.36
N LEU A 16 -0.14 0.65 11.47
CA LEU A 16 1.27 0.30 11.51
C LEU A 16 1.46 -1.02 12.25
N GLY A 17 2.37 -1.84 11.74
CA GLY A 17 2.83 -3.04 12.40
C GLY A 17 4.36 -3.10 12.41
N ARG A 18 4.94 -3.51 13.54
CA ARG A 18 6.35 -3.85 13.64
C ARG A 18 6.47 -5.37 13.66
N PHE A 19 7.31 -5.89 12.78
CA PHE A 19 7.43 -7.33 12.54
C PHE A 19 8.86 -7.82 12.72
N SER A 20 9.00 -9.08 13.11
CA SER A 20 10.26 -9.80 12.99
C SER A 20 10.60 -10.08 11.52
N SER A 21 11.84 -10.49 11.23
CA SER A 21 12.24 -10.95 9.89
C SER A 21 11.41 -12.13 9.38
N ASP A 22 10.81 -12.90 10.29
CA ASP A 22 10.03 -14.08 9.96
C ASP A 22 8.51 -13.77 9.83
N GLY A 23 8.14 -12.48 9.95
CA GLY A 23 6.78 -12.01 9.79
C GLY A 23 5.89 -12.14 11.03
N GLU A 24 6.47 -12.33 12.21
CA GLU A 24 5.72 -12.28 13.46
C GLU A 24 5.41 -10.81 13.81
N LEU A 25 4.15 -10.51 14.12
CA LEU A 25 3.73 -9.19 14.56
C LEU A 25 4.20 -8.97 16.01
N LEU A 26 5.10 -8.02 16.21
CA LEU A 26 5.70 -7.70 17.52
C LEU A 26 4.98 -6.55 18.23
N ALA A 27 4.47 -5.57 17.46
CA ALA A 27 3.69 -4.46 17.97
C ALA A 27 2.83 -3.88 16.85
N GLU A 28 1.72 -3.25 17.21
CA GLU A 28 0.84 -2.55 16.27
C GLU A 28 0.40 -1.20 16.83
N LEU A 29 0.07 -0.29 15.93
CA LEU A 29 -0.42 1.04 16.24
C LEU A 29 -1.42 1.48 15.16
N THR A 30 -2.51 2.08 15.58
CA THR A 30 -3.43 2.79 14.68
C THR A 30 -3.47 4.26 15.08
N SER A 31 -3.31 5.15 14.11
CA SER A 31 -3.36 6.59 14.27
C SER A 31 -4.33 7.19 13.23
N PRO A 32 -5.06 8.26 13.55
CA PRO A 32 -5.92 8.91 12.55
C PRO A 32 -5.09 9.51 11.42
N THR A 33 -5.58 9.38 10.19
CA THR A 33 -5.03 10.13 9.06
C THR A 33 -5.41 11.60 9.19
N PRO A 34 -4.45 12.55 9.12
CA PRO A 34 -4.75 13.99 9.17
C PRO A 34 -5.80 14.40 8.12
N GLN A 35 -6.68 15.32 8.49
CA GLN A 35 -7.67 15.85 7.57
C GLN A 35 -7.46 17.36 7.35
N PRO A 36 -7.36 17.82 6.09
CA PRO A 36 -7.31 17.03 4.86
C PRO A 36 -6.01 16.20 4.77
N ALA A 37 -6.10 15.01 4.14
CA ALA A 37 -4.99 14.06 4.02
C ALA A 37 -3.94 14.51 2.99
N MET A 38 -3.43 15.72 3.15
CA MET A 38 -2.37 16.28 2.30
C MET A 38 -1.03 15.59 2.56
N PRO A 39 -0.15 15.43 1.54
CA PRO A 39 1.10 14.70 1.66
C PRO A 39 1.97 15.12 2.86
N GLY A 40 2.18 16.41 3.06
CA GLY A 40 3.01 16.91 4.19
C GLY A 40 2.46 16.54 5.56
N GLY A 41 1.14 16.64 5.77
CA GLY A 41 0.49 16.24 7.02
C GLY A 41 0.60 14.73 7.26
N VAL A 42 0.42 13.92 6.20
CA VAL A 42 0.55 12.46 6.29
C VAL A 42 2.01 12.05 6.57
N VAL A 43 2.99 12.73 5.97
CA VAL A 43 4.42 12.51 6.29
C VAL A 43 4.69 12.71 7.77
N THR A 44 4.25 13.84 8.35
CA THR A 44 4.41 14.11 9.78
C THR A 44 3.75 13.02 10.64
N ALA A 45 2.52 12.64 10.31
CA ALA A 45 1.81 11.60 11.05
C ALA A 45 2.48 10.22 10.96
N ILE A 46 3.06 9.86 9.81
CA ILE A 46 3.84 8.62 9.66
C ILE A 46 5.09 8.67 10.54
N VAL A 47 5.82 9.79 10.54
CA VAL A 47 7.05 9.95 11.35
C VAL A 47 6.72 9.79 12.84
N ASP A 48 5.68 10.47 13.32
CA ASP A 48 5.26 10.40 14.71
C ASP A 48 4.80 8.99 15.10
N ALA A 49 4.01 8.35 14.23
CA ALA A 49 3.51 6.99 14.46
C ALA A 49 4.64 5.95 14.48
N VAL A 50 5.61 6.07 13.57
CA VAL A 50 6.80 5.20 13.55
C VAL A 50 7.65 5.39 14.79
N ALA A 51 7.86 6.63 15.24
CA ALA A 51 8.61 6.91 16.47
C ALA A 51 7.90 6.33 17.71
N ALA A 52 6.58 6.40 17.76
CA ALA A 52 5.79 5.82 18.85
C ALA A 52 5.81 4.27 18.84
N LEU A 53 5.77 3.64 17.64
CA LEU A 53 5.75 2.19 17.49
C LEU A 53 7.12 1.55 17.76
N ASP A 54 8.19 2.25 17.42
CA ASP A 54 9.58 1.74 17.50
C ASP A 54 10.52 2.79 18.10
N PRO A 55 10.33 3.16 19.38
CA PRO A 55 11.11 4.20 20.05
C PRO A 55 12.60 3.83 20.22
N GLU A 56 12.91 2.56 20.19
CA GLU A 56 14.28 2.05 20.29
C GLU A 56 15.02 1.98 18.96
N GLY A 57 14.33 2.20 17.82
CA GLY A 57 14.92 2.18 16.49
C GLY A 57 15.38 0.81 16.02
N LEU A 58 14.68 -0.26 16.41
CA LEU A 58 15.05 -1.65 16.12
C LEU A 58 14.76 -2.05 14.66
N ALA A 59 13.73 -1.45 14.06
CA ALA A 59 13.38 -1.71 12.67
C ALA A 59 14.37 -1.02 11.72
N ARG A 60 14.80 -1.72 10.68
CA ARG A 60 15.79 -1.23 9.71
C ARG A 60 15.18 -0.68 8.44
N ARG A 61 13.96 -1.08 8.12
CA ARG A 61 13.24 -0.70 6.89
C ARG A 61 11.77 -0.42 7.20
N VAL A 62 11.19 0.45 6.39
CA VAL A 62 9.75 0.77 6.43
C VAL A 62 9.16 0.51 5.05
N GLY A 63 8.15 -0.37 4.99
CA GLY A 63 7.29 -0.55 3.82
C GLY A 63 6.01 0.25 3.98
N ILE A 64 5.57 0.96 2.93
CA ILE A 64 4.37 1.79 2.98
C ILE A 64 3.42 1.39 1.87
N GLY A 65 2.23 0.92 2.25
CA GLY A 65 1.10 0.69 1.36
C GLY A 65 0.28 1.97 1.19
N LEU A 66 -0.04 2.31 -0.06
CA LEU A 66 -0.77 3.52 -0.46
C LEU A 66 -1.82 3.17 -1.52
N PRO A 67 -2.97 3.86 -1.57
CA PRO A 67 -3.92 3.71 -2.65
C PRO A 67 -3.36 4.33 -3.95
N GLY A 68 -3.23 3.52 -4.99
CA GLY A 68 -2.79 3.96 -6.32
C GLY A 68 -1.41 3.44 -6.74
N PRO A 69 -0.95 3.78 -7.96
CA PRO A 69 0.30 3.30 -8.52
C PRO A 69 1.52 4.06 -8.00
N MET A 70 2.62 3.32 -7.87
CA MET A 70 3.96 3.86 -7.57
C MET A 70 4.81 3.94 -8.85
N ASP A 71 5.94 4.62 -8.76
CA ASP A 71 6.98 4.53 -9.79
C ASP A 71 7.69 3.15 -9.78
N ALA A 72 8.50 2.88 -10.79
CA ALA A 72 9.17 1.59 -10.94
C ALA A 72 10.20 1.32 -9.82
N GLU A 73 10.75 2.35 -9.23
CA GLU A 73 11.71 2.29 -8.13
C GLU A 73 11.04 2.19 -6.75
N ALA A 74 9.70 2.21 -6.68
CA ALA A 74 8.91 2.20 -5.44
C ALA A 74 9.29 3.34 -4.47
N ARG A 75 9.49 4.55 -5.02
CA ARG A 75 9.95 5.76 -4.31
C ARG A 75 8.94 6.90 -4.35
N VAL A 76 8.16 6.98 -5.45
CA VAL A 76 7.23 8.08 -5.73
C VAL A 76 5.80 7.54 -5.79
N ALA A 77 4.90 8.13 -5.02
CA ALA A 77 3.46 7.92 -5.19
C ALA A 77 3.00 8.75 -6.39
N ARG A 78 2.67 8.07 -7.50
CA ARG A 78 2.33 8.75 -8.76
C ARG A 78 1.00 9.48 -8.69
N VAL A 79 -0.01 8.81 -8.13
CA VAL A 79 -1.32 9.40 -7.84
C VAL A 79 -2.02 8.57 -6.76
N CYS A 80 -2.66 9.24 -5.80
CA CYS A 80 -3.56 8.61 -4.85
C CYS A 80 -4.94 9.26 -4.99
N ILE A 81 -5.84 8.59 -5.71
CA ILE A 81 -7.13 9.17 -6.16
C ILE A 81 -7.99 9.64 -4.98
N ASN A 82 -7.93 8.93 -3.85
CA ASN A 82 -8.74 9.22 -2.67
C ASN A 82 -8.07 10.16 -1.65
N LEU A 83 -6.88 10.68 -1.97
CA LEU A 83 -6.12 11.57 -1.10
C LEU A 83 -5.82 12.89 -1.83
N PRO A 84 -6.16 14.05 -1.25
CA PRO A 84 -5.95 15.33 -1.92
C PRO A 84 -4.47 15.70 -2.04
N GLY A 85 -4.08 16.23 -3.20
CA GLY A 85 -2.72 16.71 -3.44
C GLY A 85 -1.67 15.64 -3.72
N TRP A 86 -2.05 14.37 -3.85
CA TRP A 86 -1.13 13.27 -4.10
C TRP A 86 -0.90 13.05 -5.59
N GLN A 87 -0.03 13.86 -6.18
CA GLN A 87 0.45 13.71 -7.54
C GLN A 87 1.97 13.82 -7.58
N GLN A 88 2.65 12.77 -8.05
CA GLN A 88 4.11 12.69 -8.15
C GLN A 88 4.81 13.05 -6.82
N VAL A 89 4.31 12.50 -5.71
CA VAL A 89 4.85 12.76 -4.37
C VAL A 89 6.08 11.88 -4.11
N PRO A 90 7.30 12.44 -3.96
CA PRO A 90 8.51 11.67 -3.69
C PRO A 90 8.58 11.26 -2.21
N LEU A 91 7.60 10.44 -1.80
CA LEU A 91 7.32 10.14 -0.40
C LEU A 91 8.51 9.47 0.30
N ALA A 92 9.20 8.56 -0.39
CA ALA A 92 10.37 7.90 0.19
C ALA A 92 11.50 8.91 0.48
N GLU A 93 11.74 9.86 -0.42
CA GLU A 93 12.74 10.91 -0.23
C GLU A 93 12.41 11.82 0.95
N TRP A 94 11.11 12.14 1.15
CA TRP A 94 10.68 12.97 2.27
C TRP A 94 10.75 12.28 3.63
N LEU A 95 10.54 10.95 3.66
CA LEU A 95 10.51 10.17 4.90
C LEU A 95 11.88 9.67 5.35
N GLU A 96 12.75 9.25 4.44
CA GLU A 96 14.03 8.62 4.80
C GLU A 96 14.92 9.48 5.69
N PRO A 97 15.09 10.79 5.45
CA PRO A 97 15.89 11.64 6.34
C PRO A 97 15.32 11.76 7.73
N GLN A 98 13.98 11.76 7.87
CA GLN A 98 13.30 11.91 9.15
C GLN A 98 13.28 10.60 9.93
N LEU A 99 13.05 9.48 9.25
CA LEU A 99 13.00 8.15 9.86
C LEU A 99 14.40 7.53 10.07
N GLN A 100 15.41 8.02 9.33
CA GLN A 100 16.75 7.41 9.27
C GLN A 100 16.71 5.92 8.89
N ARG A 101 15.78 5.55 8.03
CA ARG A 101 15.50 4.19 7.58
C ARG A 101 15.16 4.20 6.10
N ARG A 102 15.49 3.11 5.43
CA ARG A 102 15.10 2.94 4.03
C ARG A 102 13.58 2.75 3.94
N VAL A 103 12.95 3.49 3.03
CA VAL A 103 11.51 3.44 2.75
C VAL A 103 11.28 2.82 1.38
N THR A 104 10.27 1.95 1.29
CA THR A 104 9.80 1.36 0.03
C THR A 104 8.29 1.51 -0.04
N LEU A 105 7.78 1.96 -1.18
CA LEU A 105 6.36 2.17 -1.40
C LEU A 105 5.76 1.02 -2.21
N ALA A 106 4.48 0.72 -1.97
CA ALA A 106 3.73 -0.20 -2.80
C ALA A 106 2.25 0.19 -2.83
N ASN A 107 1.52 -0.31 -3.81
CA ASN A 107 0.07 -0.23 -3.80
C ASN A 107 -0.48 -1.09 -2.65
N ASP A 108 -1.53 -0.62 -1.97
CA ASP A 108 -2.15 -1.29 -0.82
C ASP A 108 -2.69 -2.69 -1.15
N GLY A 109 -3.35 -2.87 -2.29
CA GLY A 109 -3.80 -4.18 -2.75
C GLY A 109 -2.64 -5.14 -3.04
N ASN A 110 -1.56 -4.62 -3.64
CA ASN A 110 -0.33 -5.40 -3.86
C ASN A 110 0.31 -5.84 -2.54
N CYS A 111 0.33 -4.97 -1.54
CA CYS A 111 0.79 -5.33 -0.19
C CYS A 111 -0.06 -6.45 0.42
N ALA A 112 -1.39 -6.37 0.27
CA ALA A 112 -2.29 -7.40 0.75
C ALA A 112 -2.02 -8.75 0.09
N LEU A 113 -1.87 -8.81 -1.24
CA LEU A 113 -1.57 -10.05 -1.96
C LEU A 113 -0.24 -10.66 -1.53
N VAL A 114 0.82 -9.83 -1.42
CA VAL A 114 2.13 -10.31 -0.97
C VAL A 114 2.04 -10.84 0.47
N GLY A 115 1.28 -10.16 1.33
CA GLY A 115 1.02 -10.62 2.70
C GLY A 115 0.32 -11.97 2.75
N GLU A 116 -0.74 -12.16 1.94
CA GLU A 116 -1.47 -13.41 1.81
C GLU A 116 -0.60 -14.55 1.24
N ALA A 117 0.23 -14.26 0.25
CA ALA A 117 1.18 -15.23 -0.31
C ALA A 117 2.28 -15.62 0.70
N TRP A 118 2.70 -14.67 1.54
CA TRP A 118 3.75 -14.93 2.52
C TRP A 118 3.25 -15.68 3.75
N LYS A 119 2.14 -15.24 4.38
CA LYS A 119 1.68 -15.71 5.69
C LYS A 119 0.18 -15.99 5.76
N GLY A 120 -0.55 -15.83 4.66
CA GLY A 120 -2.00 -15.97 4.63
C GLY A 120 -2.49 -17.15 3.78
N ALA A 121 -3.71 -17.00 3.26
CA ALA A 121 -4.44 -18.04 2.54
C ALA A 121 -3.81 -18.42 1.19
N ALA A 122 -2.97 -17.55 0.61
CA ALA A 122 -2.27 -17.81 -0.65
C ALA A 122 -0.86 -18.42 -0.46
N SER A 123 -0.50 -18.79 0.77
CA SER A 123 0.81 -19.40 1.04
C SER A 123 0.97 -20.72 0.30
N GLY A 124 2.06 -20.85 -0.45
CA GLY A 124 2.39 -22.05 -1.23
C GLY A 124 1.80 -22.06 -2.64
N PHE A 125 1.14 -21.00 -3.08
CA PHE A 125 0.67 -20.82 -4.46
C PHE A 125 1.52 -19.79 -5.19
N ASP A 126 1.89 -20.11 -6.43
CA ASP A 126 2.68 -19.23 -7.31
C ASP A 126 1.79 -18.34 -8.19
N ASP A 127 0.58 -18.79 -8.51
CA ASP A 127 -0.40 -18.05 -9.31
C ASP A 127 -1.63 -17.73 -8.46
N VAL A 128 -1.84 -16.46 -8.17
CA VAL A 128 -2.88 -15.99 -7.24
C VAL A 128 -3.55 -14.74 -7.78
N GLY A 129 -4.87 -14.70 -7.75
CA GLY A 129 -5.68 -13.50 -7.92
C GLY A 129 -6.29 -13.10 -6.58
N LEU A 130 -6.17 -11.82 -6.21
CA LEU A 130 -6.81 -11.25 -5.05
C LEU A 130 -7.83 -10.19 -5.48
N LEU A 131 -9.03 -10.24 -4.92
CA LEU A 131 -10.04 -9.20 -5.05
C LEU A 131 -10.27 -8.55 -3.68
N THR A 132 -10.25 -7.23 -3.65
CA THR A 132 -10.60 -6.44 -2.47
C THR A 132 -12.00 -5.85 -2.66
N LEU A 133 -12.92 -6.16 -1.74
CA LEU A 133 -14.31 -5.71 -1.77
C LEU A 133 -14.52 -4.63 -0.71
N GLY A 134 -14.84 -3.41 -1.15
CA GLY A 134 -15.06 -2.27 -0.30
C GLY A 134 -16.02 -1.28 -0.95
N THR A 135 -15.69 0.02 -0.94
CA THR A 135 -16.44 1.05 -1.68
C THR A 135 -16.48 0.76 -3.18
N GLY A 136 -15.49 0.05 -3.69
CA GLY A 136 -15.38 -0.49 -5.05
C GLY A 136 -14.76 -1.88 -5.00
N VAL A 137 -14.45 -2.41 -6.18
CA VAL A 137 -13.71 -3.67 -6.34
C VAL A 137 -12.32 -3.33 -6.82
N GLY A 138 -11.32 -3.62 -6.01
CA GLY A 138 -9.91 -3.60 -6.39
C GLY A 138 -9.39 -5.02 -6.57
N GLY A 139 -8.15 -5.14 -6.99
CA GLY A 139 -7.49 -6.44 -7.02
C GLY A 139 -6.09 -6.39 -7.61
N CYS A 140 -5.41 -7.49 -7.48
CA CYS A 140 -4.05 -7.67 -7.97
C CYS A 140 -3.80 -9.14 -8.29
N VAL A 141 -2.73 -9.40 -9.01
CA VAL A 141 -2.39 -10.72 -9.52
C VAL A 141 -0.91 -11.03 -9.24
N MET A 142 -0.65 -12.24 -8.83
CA MET A 142 0.68 -12.84 -8.77
C MET A 142 0.75 -13.95 -9.81
N LEU A 143 1.83 -14.00 -10.58
CA LEU A 143 2.09 -15.03 -11.58
C LEU A 143 3.51 -15.57 -11.39
N SER A 144 3.64 -16.88 -11.35
CA SER A 144 4.93 -17.55 -11.13
C SER A 144 5.69 -17.02 -9.90
N GLY A 145 4.97 -16.76 -8.80
CA GLY A 145 5.52 -16.26 -7.55
C GLY A 145 5.91 -14.77 -7.54
N ALA A 146 5.59 -14.01 -8.60
CA ALA A 146 5.89 -12.59 -8.70
C ALA A 146 4.63 -11.74 -8.92
N LEU A 147 4.55 -10.57 -8.27
CA LEU A 147 3.49 -9.60 -8.53
C LEU A 147 3.50 -9.16 -9.99
N PHE A 148 2.34 -9.21 -10.62
CA PHE A 148 2.14 -8.71 -11.97
C PHE A 148 1.74 -7.24 -11.92
N THR A 149 2.71 -6.35 -12.02
CA THR A 149 2.50 -4.89 -11.98
C THR A 149 2.50 -4.25 -13.36
N GLY A 150 2.83 -5.01 -14.42
CA GLY A 150 2.96 -4.49 -15.78
C GLY A 150 4.16 -3.53 -15.95
N HIS A 151 4.30 -3.01 -17.17
CA HIS A 151 5.45 -2.16 -17.51
C HIS A 151 5.51 -0.84 -16.73
N HIS A 152 4.36 -0.29 -16.37
CA HIS A 152 4.26 1.02 -15.69
C HIS A 152 3.82 0.92 -14.22
N GLY A 153 3.82 -0.27 -13.62
CA GLY A 153 3.43 -0.46 -12.21
C GLY A 153 1.94 -0.30 -11.92
N ALA A 154 1.08 -0.31 -12.94
CA ALA A 154 -0.36 -0.06 -12.79
C ALA A 154 -1.22 -1.19 -13.40
N ALA A 155 -0.66 -2.40 -13.57
CA ALA A 155 -1.39 -3.53 -14.11
C ALA A 155 -2.20 -4.26 -13.03
N ALA A 156 -3.10 -5.11 -13.53
CA ALA A 156 -3.97 -5.98 -12.76
C ALA A 156 -4.98 -5.22 -11.88
N GLU A 157 -5.81 -4.41 -12.54
CA GLU A 157 -6.99 -3.77 -11.96
C GLU A 157 -8.26 -4.54 -12.38
N PRO A 158 -8.52 -5.75 -11.84
CA PRO A 158 -9.63 -6.60 -12.28
C PRO A 158 -11.00 -5.96 -12.02
N GLY A 159 -11.12 -5.09 -11.01
CA GLY A 159 -12.33 -4.34 -10.76
C GLY A 159 -12.75 -3.39 -11.89
N LEU A 160 -11.85 -3.06 -12.81
CA LEU A 160 -12.13 -2.20 -13.96
C LEU A 160 -12.54 -2.99 -15.23
N ILE A 161 -12.57 -4.32 -15.17
CA ILE A 161 -13.03 -5.16 -16.29
C ILE A 161 -14.52 -4.89 -16.51
N THR A 162 -14.90 -4.48 -17.72
CA THR A 162 -16.30 -4.30 -18.10
C THR A 162 -16.97 -5.64 -18.29
N LEU A 163 -17.93 -5.97 -17.44
CA LEU A 163 -18.76 -7.18 -17.54
C LEU A 163 -20.06 -6.91 -18.30
N PHE A 164 -20.64 -5.74 -18.12
CA PHE A 164 -21.90 -5.36 -18.75
C PHE A 164 -21.78 -3.97 -19.38
N PRO A 165 -21.48 -3.86 -20.69
CA PRO A 165 -21.28 -2.56 -21.34
C PRO A 165 -22.44 -1.55 -21.16
N GLU A 166 -23.69 -2.06 -21.05
CA GLU A 166 -24.88 -1.25 -20.78
C GLU A 166 -25.18 -1.08 -19.27
N GLY A 167 -24.28 -1.52 -18.39
CA GLY A 167 -24.44 -1.45 -16.94
C GLY A 167 -24.31 -0.03 -16.39
N PRO A 168 -24.36 0.14 -15.06
CA PRO A 168 -24.25 1.44 -14.41
C PRO A 168 -22.90 2.12 -14.69
N ALA A 169 -22.87 3.44 -14.58
CA ALA A 169 -21.63 4.21 -14.68
C ALA A 169 -20.69 3.86 -13.50
N CYS A 170 -19.43 3.70 -13.80
CA CYS A 170 -18.35 3.48 -12.83
C CYS A 170 -17.57 4.78 -12.63
N ASN A 171 -17.02 4.99 -11.44
CA ASN A 171 -16.17 6.17 -11.13
C ASN A 171 -14.88 6.23 -11.95
N SER A 172 -14.46 5.12 -12.58
CA SER A 172 -13.35 5.07 -13.53
C SER A 172 -13.64 5.75 -14.89
N GLY A 173 -14.88 6.17 -15.13
CA GLY A 173 -15.35 6.68 -16.42
C GLY A 173 -15.91 5.61 -17.36
N ASN A 174 -15.79 4.34 -17.01
CA ASN A 174 -16.36 3.20 -17.74
C ASN A 174 -17.81 2.93 -17.31
N ARG A 175 -18.43 1.93 -17.92
CA ARG A 175 -19.76 1.40 -17.53
C ARG A 175 -19.68 -0.09 -17.31
N GLY A 176 -20.50 -0.59 -16.35
CA GLY A 176 -20.70 -2.02 -16.12
C GLY A 176 -19.42 -2.78 -15.74
N SER A 177 -18.50 -2.13 -15.03
CA SER A 177 -17.35 -2.80 -14.42
C SER A 177 -17.78 -3.74 -13.31
N LEU A 178 -16.86 -4.63 -12.91
CA LEU A 178 -17.05 -5.60 -11.84
C LEU A 178 -17.51 -4.97 -10.54
#